data_867504b9aa1e133e05b8b6295f395c7b
#
_entry.id   867504b9aa1e133e05b8b6295f395c7b
#
_cell.length_a   1.000
_cell.length_b   1.000
_cell.length_c   1.000
_cell.angle_alpha   90.00
_cell.angle_beta   90.00
_cell.angle_gamma   90.00
#
_symmetry.space_group_name_H-M   'P 1'
#
loop_
_entity.id
_entity.type
_entity.pdbx_description
1 polymer ?
#
loop_
_entity_poly.entity_id
_entity_poly.type
_entity_poly.pdbx_seq_one_letter_code
_entity_poly.pdbx_strand_id
1 'polypeptide(L)'
;MSERYLGYKFPHWKPFEKGLIPMRPENEEIEQGIAEFSKLFDHLASLPSYKILEHEDTPVLRRFSFEKSGGEGNMLFRPVAQVALAQALGFLVFKKRFSLTTIFKKLRKFDQQGGFTGMEYPQSLWYGVLYDPNKKRVQVSGKDLAAKLLIYILGGIEDSMERAELRKALANARTVENKTIAFNGEFVEPKEVGLPPILT
;
A
#
# COMPACT_ATOMS: atom_id res chain seq x y z
N MET A 1 5.17 7.34 -8.40
CA MET A 1 3.70 7.09 -8.29
C MET A 1 3.00 7.03 -9.63
N SER A 2 3.12 8.03 -10.50
CA SER A 2 2.43 8.08 -11.81
C SER A 2 2.64 6.83 -12.66
N GLU A 3 3.86 6.39 -12.89
CA GLU A 3 4.17 5.18 -13.66
C GLU A 3 3.52 3.92 -13.10
N ARG A 4 3.44 3.78 -11.78
CA ARG A 4 2.83 2.60 -11.13
C ARG A 4 1.31 2.64 -11.21
N TYR A 5 0.71 3.81 -11.19
CA TYR A 5 -0.72 3.99 -11.33
C TYR A 5 -1.15 3.92 -12.80
N LEU A 6 -0.57 4.76 -13.64
CA LEU A 6 -0.92 4.90 -15.06
C LEU A 6 -0.42 3.76 -15.94
N GLY A 7 0.62 3.02 -15.53
CA GLY A 7 1.11 1.87 -16.29
C GLY A 7 0.11 0.73 -16.48
N TYR A 8 -1.00 0.72 -15.73
CA TYR A 8 -2.14 -0.18 -16.00
C TYR A 8 -3.09 0.37 -17.08
N LYS A 9 -3.17 1.70 -17.26
CA LYS A 9 -3.94 2.35 -18.31
C LYS A 9 -3.14 2.39 -19.62
N PHE A 10 -1.86 2.72 -19.53
CA PHE A 10 -0.92 2.83 -20.63
C PHE A 10 0.22 1.82 -20.46
N PRO A 11 0.04 0.54 -20.86
CA PRO A 11 1.04 -0.50 -20.62
C PRO A 11 2.41 -0.23 -21.24
N HIS A 12 2.48 0.53 -22.32
CA HIS A 12 3.71 0.92 -23.00
C HIS A 12 4.51 2.02 -22.27
N TRP A 13 3.90 2.66 -21.26
CA TRP A 13 4.59 3.60 -20.36
C TRP A 13 5.40 2.90 -19.26
N LYS A 14 5.50 1.57 -19.29
CA LYS A 14 6.28 0.85 -18.28
C LYS A 14 7.74 1.28 -18.34
N PRO A 15 8.38 1.51 -17.17
CA PRO A 15 9.80 1.78 -17.13
C PRO A 15 10.57 0.61 -17.74
N PHE A 16 11.56 0.93 -18.50
CA PHE A 16 12.39 0.13 -19.40
C PHE A 16 12.75 -1.29 -18.95
N GLU A 17 12.71 -2.21 -19.86
CA GLU A 17 13.72 -3.26 -19.98
C GLU A 17 15.05 -2.58 -20.36
N LYS A 18 16.14 -2.97 -19.67
CA LYS A 18 17.46 -2.38 -19.85
C LYS A 18 17.81 -2.27 -21.34
N GLY A 19 18.04 -1.07 -21.82
CA GLY A 19 18.61 -0.78 -23.14
C GLY A 19 17.69 -0.17 -24.19
N LEU A 20 16.40 0.01 -23.92
CA LEU A 20 15.50 0.69 -24.86
C LEU A 20 15.31 2.17 -24.45
N ILE A 21 15.42 3.07 -25.41
CA ILE A 21 15.10 4.50 -25.22
C ILE A 21 13.57 4.64 -25.16
N PRO A 22 12.98 5.31 -24.14
CA PRO A 22 11.56 5.54 -24.08
C PRO A 22 11.08 6.33 -25.27
N MET A 23 10.09 5.80 -25.96
CA MET A 23 9.34 6.67 -26.86
C MET A 23 8.54 7.65 -25.99
N ARG A 24 8.60 8.92 -26.33
CA ARG A 24 7.75 9.93 -25.68
C ARG A 24 6.29 9.54 -25.95
N PRO A 25 5.43 9.50 -24.91
CA PRO A 25 4.00 9.31 -25.13
C PRO A 25 3.41 10.40 -26.03
N GLU A 26 2.35 10.08 -26.75
CA GLU A 26 1.60 11.06 -27.54
C GLU A 26 1.00 12.14 -26.62
N ASN A 27 0.85 13.36 -27.16
CA ASN A 27 0.35 14.48 -26.34
C ASN A 27 -1.02 14.20 -25.73
N GLU A 28 -1.93 13.55 -26.46
CA GLU A 28 -3.24 13.15 -25.97
C GLU A 28 -3.16 12.16 -24.80
N GLU A 29 -2.22 11.23 -24.83
CA GLU A 29 -1.98 10.30 -23.73
C GLU A 29 -1.43 11.02 -22.50
N ILE A 30 -0.55 12.00 -22.70
CA ILE A 30 -0.01 12.83 -21.62
C ILE A 30 -1.15 13.61 -20.95
N GLU A 31 -2.01 14.26 -21.72
CA GLU A 31 -3.16 15.02 -21.22
C GLU A 31 -4.13 14.12 -20.44
N GLN A 32 -4.45 12.95 -21.00
CA GLN A 32 -5.26 11.95 -20.30
C GLN A 32 -4.59 11.46 -19.01
N GLY A 33 -3.29 11.22 -19.04
CA GLY A 33 -2.49 10.81 -17.89
C GLY A 33 -2.50 11.86 -16.77
N ILE A 34 -2.35 13.14 -17.13
CA ILE A 34 -2.42 14.27 -16.20
C ILE A 34 -3.82 14.33 -15.57
N ALA A 35 -4.88 14.25 -16.37
CA ALA A 35 -6.26 14.30 -15.89
C ALA A 35 -6.56 13.15 -14.90
N GLU A 36 -6.15 11.93 -15.21
CA GLU A 36 -6.34 10.78 -14.32
C GLU A 36 -5.52 10.90 -13.04
N PHE A 37 -4.29 11.39 -13.15
CA PHE A 37 -3.43 11.55 -12.00
C PHE A 37 -3.88 12.68 -11.08
N SER A 38 -4.41 13.78 -11.65
CA SER A 38 -5.03 14.86 -10.87
C SER A 38 -6.22 14.36 -10.07
N LYS A 39 -7.12 13.57 -10.67
CA LYS A 39 -8.24 12.93 -9.95
C LYS A 39 -7.75 12.06 -8.79
N LEU A 40 -6.67 11.29 -9.00
CA LEU A 40 -6.08 10.50 -7.93
C LEU A 40 -5.57 11.39 -6.80
N PHE A 41 -4.90 12.50 -7.11
CA PHE A 41 -4.39 13.45 -6.11
C PHE A 41 -5.51 14.09 -5.28
N ASP A 42 -6.62 14.49 -5.91
CA ASP A 42 -7.79 15.04 -5.21
C ASP A 42 -8.34 14.04 -4.18
N HIS A 43 -8.41 12.77 -4.57
CA HIS A 43 -8.81 11.71 -3.65
C HIS A 43 -7.79 11.47 -2.53
N LEU A 44 -6.48 11.46 -2.83
CA LEU A 44 -5.42 11.31 -1.83
C LEU A 44 -5.47 12.46 -0.82
N ALA A 45 -5.59 13.71 -1.29
CA ALA A 45 -5.72 14.89 -0.42
C ALA A 45 -6.93 14.81 0.52
N SER A 46 -7.95 14.03 0.16
CA SER A 46 -9.13 13.83 1.01
C SER A 46 -8.91 12.85 2.19
N LEU A 47 -7.80 12.13 2.24
CA LEU A 47 -7.49 11.21 3.34
C LEU A 47 -7.15 12.00 4.62
N PRO A 48 -7.63 11.55 5.79
CA PRO A 48 -7.35 12.21 7.07
C PRO A 48 -5.87 12.48 7.32
N SER A 49 -5.00 11.50 7.02
CA SER A 49 -3.56 11.65 7.17
C SER A 49 -2.96 12.75 6.29
N TYR A 50 -3.46 12.95 5.07
CA TYR A 50 -2.98 14.03 4.20
C TYR A 50 -3.52 15.41 4.59
N LYS A 51 -4.71 15.49 5.20
CA LYS A 51 -5.25 16.76 5.71
C LYS A 51 -4.40 17.37 6.82
N ILE A 52 -3.68 16.53 7.56
CA ILE A 52 -2.76 17.02 8.60
C ILE A 52 -1.62 17.86 7.99
N LEU A 53 -1.26 17.65 6.71
CA LEU A 53 -0.25 18.47 6.00
C LEU A 53 -0.62 19.97 5.91
N GLU A 54 -1.88 20.33 6.14
CA GLU A 54 -2.30 21.72 6.19
C GLU A 54 -1.71 22.45 7.43
N HIS A 55 -1.30 21.69 8.45
CA HIS A 55 -0.87 22.21 9.75
C HIS A 55 0.47 21.68 10.23
N GLU A 56 1.02 20.64 9.59
CA GLU A 56 2.21 19.94 10.06
C GLU A 56 3.20 19.63 8.91
N ASP A 57 4.48 19.74 9.21
CA ASP A 57 5.54 19.42 8.25
C ASP A 57 5.69 17.90 8.02
N THR A 58 6.06 17.51 6.78
CA THR A 58 6.26 16.11 6.40
C THR A 58 7.22 15.34 7.34
N PRO A 59 8.36 15.88 7.81
CA PRO A 59 9.22 15.19 8.77
C PRO A 59 8.51 14.82 10.07
N VAL A 60 7.64 15.71 10.57
CA VAL A 60 6.83 15.46 11.78
C VAL A 60 5.83 14.34 11.50
N LEU A 61 5.16 14.36 10.36
CA LEU A 61 4.17 13.36 9.99
C LEU A 61 4.76 11.97 9.78
N ARG A 62 6.00 11.87 9.30
CA ARG A 62 6.71 10.59 9.25
C ARG A 62 6.91 9.97 10.63
N ARG A 63 6.93 10.78 11.70
CA ARG A 63 7.10 10.39 13.10
C ARG A 63 5.82 10.51 13.92
N PHE A 64 4.70 10.85 13.28
CA PHE A 64 3.48 11.24 13.99
C PHE A 64 3.00 10.21 15.01
N SER A 65 2.94 8.94 14.66
CA SER A 65 2.66 7.88 15.63
C SER A 65 3.89 7.53 16.48
N PHE A 66 5.09 7.80 15.98
CA PHE A 66 6.35 7.52 16.64
C PHE A 66 6.52 8.31 17.94
N GLU A 67 6.23 9.62 17.95
CA GLU A 67 6.35 10.46 19.15
C GLU A 67 5.39 10.06 20.26
N LYS A 68 4.19 9.59 19.90
CA LYS A 68 3.18 9.16 20.88
C LYS A 68 3.34 7.70 21.36
N SER A 69 3.88 6.84 20.51
CA SER A 69 3.93 5.41 20.73
C SER A 69 5.31 4.79 20.55
N GLY A 70 6.30 5.57 20.14
CA GLY A 70 7.65 5.09 19.82
C GLY A 70 7.78 4.41 18.45
N GLY A 71 6.78 4.53 17.58
CA GLY A 71 6.75 3.84 16.29
C GLY A 71 7.29 4.63 15.09
N GLU A 72 7.31 4.00 13.90
CA GLU A 72 7.92 4.53 12.67
C GLU A 72 7.05 5.53 11.89
N GLY A 73 5.94 5.94 12.45
CA GLY A 73 5.06 6.96 11.89
C GLY A 73 4.09 6.45 10.83
N ASN A 74 3.55 7.37 10.03
CA ASN A 74 2.53 7.08 9.05
C ASN A 74 3.14 6.63 7.72
N MET A 75 2.70 5.48 7.23
CA MET A 75 3.16 4.86 5.99
C MET A 75 2.86 5.67 4.73
N LEU A 76 1.80 6.47 4.73
CA LEU A 76 1.46 7.32 3.58
C LEU A 76 2.55 8.34 3.24
N PHE A 77 3.43 8.67 4.19
CA PHE A 77 4.59 9.56 3.99
C PHE A 77 5.90 8.81 3.70
N ARG A 78 5.84 7.50 3.48
CA ARG A 78 6.99 6.67 3.10
C ARG A 78 6.93 6.34 1.59
N PRO A 79 7.99 6.61 0.82
CA PRO A 79 7.97 6.36 -0.64
C PRO A 79 7.60 4.93 -1.02
N VAL A 80 8.04 3.93 -0.26
CA VAL A 80 7.74 2.52 -0.53
C VAL A 80 6.24 2.23 -0.43
N ALA A 81 5.55 2.79 0.56
CA ALA A 81 4.11 2.62 0.73
C ALA A 81 3.32 3.39 -0.33
N GLN A 82 3.78 4.59 -0.71
CA GLN A 82 3.18 5.35 -1.81
C GLN A 82 3.27 4.59 -3.14
N VAL A 83 4.39 3.90 -3.40
CA VAL A 83 4.53 3.04 -4.59
C VAL A 83 3.57 1.87 -4.53
N ALA A 84 3.48 1.17 -3.38
CA ALA A 84 2.55 0.05 -3.19
C ALA A 84 1.08 0.49 -3.36
N LEU A 85 0.71 1.63 -2.77
CA LEU A 85 -0.63 2.20 -2.89
C LEU A 85 -0.96 2.57 -4.35
N ALA A 86 -0.05 3.25 -5.05
CA ALA A 86 -0.24 3.62 -6.45
C ALA A 86 -0.41 2.39 -7.36
N GLN A 87 0.37 1.33 -7.10
CA GLN A 87 0.26 0.06 -7.81
C GLN A 87 -1.11 -0.61 -7.56
N ALA A 88 -1.54 -0.68 -6.32
CA ALA A 88 -2.83 -1.24 -5.95
C ALA A 88 -4.00 -0.47 -6.57
N LEU A 89 -3.97 0.87 -6.47
CA LEU A 89 -5.00 1.73 -7.04
C LEU A 89 -5.07 1.62 -8.56
N GLY A 90 -3.93 1.62 -9.24
CA GLY A 90 -3.86 1.44 -10.69
C GLY A 90 -4.47 0.11 -11.14
N PHE A 91 -4.15 -0.99 -10.44
CA PHE A 91 -4.75 -2.29 -10.70
C PHE A 91 -6.27 -2.28 -10.50
N LEU A 92 -6.74 -1.78 -9.35
CA LEU A 92 -8.16 -1.74 -9.03
C LEU A 92 -8.97 -0.89 -10.03
N VAL A 93 -8.46 0.29 -10.37
CA VAL A 93 -9.17 1.21 -11.28
C VAL A 93 -9.15 0.69 -12.73
N PHE A 94 -7.98 0.36 -13.26
CA PHE A 94 -7.85 0.09 -14.70
C PHE A 94 -8.04 -1.37 -15.08
N LYS A 95 -7.80 -2.33 -14.16
CA LYS A 95 -8.02 -3.77 -14.43
C LYS A 95 -9.31 -4.30 -13.82
N LYS A 96 -9.64 -3.92 -12.59
CA LYS A 96 -10.85 -4.38 -11.90
C LYS A 96 -12.05 -3.44 -12.07
N ARG A 97 -11.86 -2.24 -12.68
CA ARG A 97 -12.92 -1.25 -12.96
C ARG A 97 -13.60 -0.68 -11.70
N PHE A 98 -12.90 -0.66 -10.59
CA PHE A 98 -13.39 -0.02 -9.38
C PHE A 98 -13.35 1.50 -9.52
N SER A 99 -14.35 2.21 -8.99
CA SER A 99 -14.31 3.67 -8.96
C SER A 99 -13.37 4.18 -7.85
N LEU A 100 -12.64 5.25 -8.10
CA LEU A 100 -11.82 5.92 -7.08
C LEU A 100 -12.66 6.31 -5.87
N THR A 101 -13.87 6.81 -6.08
CA THR A 101 -14.80 7.21 -5.00
C THR A 101 -15.07 6.04 -4.04
N THR A 102 -15.37 4.86 -4.57
CA THR A 102 -15.62 3.65 -3.77
C THR A 102 -14.38 3.22 -3.01
N ILE A 103 -13.23 3.18 -3.68
CA ILE A 103 -11.96 2.83 -3.07
C ILE A 103 -11.63 3.80 -1.92
N PHE A 104 -11.70 5.11 -2.17
CA PHE A 104 -11.32 6.11 -1.17
C PHE A 104 -12.32 6.24 -0.04
N LYS A 105 -13.59 5.86 -0.23
CA LYS A 105 -14.55 5.71 0.87
C LYS A 105 -14.04 4.67 1.89
N LYS A 106 -13.55 3.53 1.42
CA LYS A 106 -12.98 2.47 2.25
C LYS A 106 -11.64 2.89 2.87
N LEU A 107 -10.74 3.46 2.06
CA LEU A 107 -9.44 3.93 2.54
C LEU A 107 -9.54 5.01 3.60
N ARG A 108 -10.53 5.93 3.52
CA ARG A 108 -10.76 6.94 4.57
C ARG A 108 -11.10 6.30 5.92
N LYS A 109 -11.98 5.30 5.94
CA LYS A 109 -12.30 4.58 7.17
C LYS A 109 -11.06 3.86 7.72
N PHE A 110 -10.30 3.20 6.85
CA PHE A 110 -9.07 2.52 7.21
C PHE A 110 -8.03 3.48 7.79
N ASP A 111 -7.84 4.64 7.18
CA ASP A 111 -6.94 5.70 7.65
C ASP A 111 -7.39 6.27 9.00
N GLN A 112 -8.70 6.56 9.18
CA GLN A 112 -9.27 7.01 10.44
C GLN A 112 -9.06 6.03 11.60
N GLN A 113 -9.00 4.74 11.30
CA GLN A 113 -8.74 3.66 12.26
C GLN A 113 -7.24 3.42 12.51
N GLY A 114 -6.37 4.26 11.96
CA GLY A 114 -4.92 4.10 12.08
C GLY A 114 -4.32 3.05 11.16
N GLY A 115 -5.01 2.64 10.10
CA GLY A 115 -4.57 1.57 9.21
C GLY A 115 -3.24 1.83 8.48
N PHE A 116 -2.78 3.07 8.44
CA PHE A 116 -1.49 3.46 7.88
C PHE A 116 -0.43 3.78 8.94
N THR A 117 -0.71 3.53 10.22
CA THR A 117 0.18 3.83 11.34
C THR A 117 0.58 2.57 12.10
N GLY A 118 1.49 2.68 13.06
CA GLY A 118 1.86 1.60 13.97
C GLY A 118 2.49 0.38 13.31
N MET A 119 3.27 0.56 12.25
CA MET A 119 3.84 -0.53 11.44
C MET A 119 4.75 -1.46 12.24
N GLU A 120 5.31 -1.00 13.35
CA GLU A 120 6.17 -1.74 14.26
C GLU A 120 5.42 -2.69 15.20
N TYR A 121 4.10 -2.57 15.25
CA TYR A 121 3.26 -3.44 16.09
C TYR A 121 2.66 -4.59 15.27
N PRO A 122 2.59 -5.81 15.84
CA PRO A 122 2.03 -6.97 15.16
C PRO A 122 0.60 -6.79 14.65
N GLN A 123 -0.21 -5.91 15.27
CA GLN A 123 -1.57 -5.59 14.85
C GLN A 123 -1.63 -4.88 13.50
N SER A 124 -0.53 -4.24 13.10
CA SER A 124 -0.46 -3.53 11.84
C SER A 124 -0.39 -4.48 10.64
N LEU A 125 -1.07 -4.11 9.56
CA LEU A 125 -0.96 -4.76 8.25
C LEU A 125 0.49 -4.75 7.72
N TRP A 126 1.27 -3.76 8.12
CA TRP A 126 2.60 -3.46 7.59
C TRP A 126 3.72 -4.20 8.31
N TYR A 127 3.45 -4.77 9.50
CA TYR A 127 4.41 -5.55 10.27
C TYR A 127 4.89 -6.79 9.49
N GLY A 128 6.19 -6.93 9.37
CA GLY A 128 6.82 -7.97 8.54
C GLY A 128 6.77 -7.68 7.04
N VAL A 129 5.81 -6.87 6.57
CA VAL A 129 5.60 -6.56 5.13
C VAL A 129 6.45 -5.38 4.69
N LEU A 130 6.20 -4.21 5.25
CA LEU A 130 6.96 -2.98 4.99
C LEU A 130 7.84 -2.56 6.16
N TYR A 131 7.66 -3.14 7.32
CA TYR A 131 8.51 -3.00 8.49
C TYR A 131 9.20 -4.32 8.80
N ASP A 132 10.54 -4.30 8.85
CA ASP A 132 11.37 -5.46 9.23
C ASP A 132 11.54 -5.45 10.76
N PRO A 133 10.90 -6.35 11.50
CA PRO A 133 10.97 -6.37 12.95
C PRO A 133 12.34 -6.75 13.50
N ASN A 134 13.15 -7.51 12.74
CA ASN A 134 14.52 -7.86 13.13
C ASN A 134 15.45 -6.65 13.06
N LYS A 135 15.33 -5.86 11.99
CA LYS A 135 16.17 -4.70 11.74
C LYS A 135 15.56 -3.41 12.29
N LYS A 136 14.34 -3.47 12.81
CA LYS A 136 13.57 -2.32 13.32
C LYS A 136 13.55 -1.14 12.35
N ARG A 137 13.31 -1.41 11.07
CA ARG A 137 13.31 -0.40 10.01
C ARG A 137 12.35 -0.72 8.88
N VAL A 138 12.01 0.31 8.11
CA VAL A 138 11.23 0.17 6.88
C VAL A 138 12.04 -0.59 5.83
N GLN A 139 11.40 -1.54 5.14
CA GLN A 139 11.99 -2.33 4.06
C GLN A 139 11.27 -2.11 2.73
N VAL A 140 12.04 -2.11 1.64
CA VAL A 140 11.51 -1.88 0.29
C VAL A 140 11.08 -3.19 -0.38
N SER A 141 11.64 -4.32 0.04
CA SER A 141 11.39 -5.65 -0.53
C SER A 141 9.93 -6.10 -0.46
N GLY A 142 9.18 -5.63 0.53
CA GLY A 142 7.78 -5.98 0.74
C GLY A 142 6.76 -5.18 -0.08
N LYS A 143 7.18 -4.26 -0.95
CA LYS A 143 6.28 -3.35 -1.67
C LYS A 143 5.21 -4.07 -2.51
N ASP A 144 5.58 -5.15 -3.19
CA ASP A 144 4.65 -5.89 -4.05
C ASP A 144 3.65 -6.70 -3.23
N LEU A 145 4.08 -7.27 -2.10
CA LEU A 145 3.18 -7.90 -1.13
C LEU A 145 2.23 -6.86 -0.51
N ALA A 146 2.74 -5.68 -0.15
CA ALA A 146 1.91 -4.58 0.35
C ALA A 146 0.85 -4.14 -0.67
N ALA A 147 1.20 -4.04 -1.95
CA ALA A 147 0.26 -3.74 -3.02
C ALA A 147 -0.82 -4.83 -3.14
N LYS A 148 -0.45 -6.11 -3.11
CA LYS A 148 -1.41 -7.23 -3.14
C LYS A 148 -2.34 -7.23 -1.93
N LEU A 149 -1.82 -6.95 -0.73
CA LEU A 149 -2.63 -6.82 0.48
C LEU A 149 -3.64 -5.67 0.38
N LEU A 150 -3.22 -4.51 -0.15
CA LEU A 150 -4.13 -3.39 -0.41
C LEU A 150 -5.22 -3.78 -1.41
N ILE A 151 -4.87 -4.45 -2.51
CA ILE A 151 -5.85 -4.95 -3.48
C ILE A 151 -6.84 -5.88 -2.79
N TYR A 152 -6.36 -6.80 -1.94
CA TYR A 152 -7.19 -7.76 -1.23
C TYR A 152 -8.15 -7.08 -0.24
N ILE A 153 -7.64 -6.22 0.65
CA ILE A 153 -8.52 -5.56 1.65
C ILE A 153 -9.55 -4.65 1.01
N LEU A 154 -9.28 -4.13 -0.19
CA LEU A 154 -10.22 -3.34 -0.97
C LEU A 154 -11.21 -4.19 -1.79
N GLY A 155 -11.07 -5.52 -1.75
CA GLY A 155 -11.99 -6.46 -2.40
C GLY A 155 -11.61 -6.82 -3.84
N GLY A 156 -10.38 -6.55 -4.27
CA GLY A 156 -9.94 -6.81 -5.65
C GLY A 156 -9.41 -8.23 -5.91
N ILE A 157 -9.26 -9.07 -4.87
CA ILE A 157 -8.86 -10.48 -5.00
C ILE A 157 -10.03 -11.36 -4.52
N GLU A 158 -10.69 -12.03 -5.46
CA GLU A 158 -11.81 -12.94 -5.20
C GLU A 158 -11.41 -14.41 -5.31
N ASP A 159 -10.42 -14.71 -6.13
CA ASP A 159 -9.97 -16.08 -6.40
C ASP A 159 -9.36 -16.73 -5.15
N SER A 160 -9.74 -18.00 -4.91
CA SER A 160 -9.34 -18.75 -3.72
C SER A 160 -7.86 -19.14 -3.73
N MET A 161 -7.29 -19.40 -4.90
CA MET A 161 -5.87 -19.73 -5.03
C MET A 161 -5.01 -18.48 -4.81
N GLU A 162 -5.39 -17.34 -5.40
CA GLU A 162 -4.71 -16.06 -5.16
C GLU A 162 -4.74 -15.69 -3.67
N ARG A 163 -5.86 -15.91 -2.99
CA ARG A 163 -5.97 -15.70 -1.53
C ARG A 163 -5.07 -16.64 -0.73
N ALA A 164 -4.98 -17.91 -1.12
CA ALA A 164 -4.12 -18.88 -0.46
C ALA A 164 -2.62 -18.52 -0.62
N GLU A 165 -2.22 -18.12 -1.83
CA GLU A 165 -0.86 -17.62 -2.09
C GLU A 165 -0.55 -16.35 -1.30
N LEU A 166 -1.49 -15.40 -1.27
CA LEU A 166 -1.34 -14.16 -0.51
C LEU A 166 -1.20 -14.43 1.00
N ARG A 167 -2.01 -15.35 1.54
CA ARG A 167 -1.91 -15.78 2.94
C ARG A 167 -0.54 -16.40 3.24
N LYS A 168 -0.04 -17.29 2.38
CA LYS A 168 1.28 -17.89 2.52
C LYS A 168 2.39 -16.83 2.48
N ALA A 169 2.31 -15.89 1.53
CA ALA A 169 3.28 -14.80 1.44
C ALA A 169 3.25 -13.89 2.67
N LEU A 170 2.06 -13.59 3.22
CA LEU A 170 1.89 -12.82 4.44
C LEU A 170 2.46 -13.57 5.66
N ALA A 171 2.18 -14.85 5.80
CA ALA A 171 2.73 -15.68 6.89
C ALA A 171 4.26 -15.68 6.85
N ASN A 172 4.86 -15.89 5.68
CA ASN A 172 6.32 -15.84 5.51
C ASN A 172 6.90 -14.47 5.88
N ALA A 173 6.25 -13.38 5.47
CA ALA A 173 6.70 -12.02 5.79
C ALA A 173 6.65 -11.72 7.29
N ARG A 174 5.72 -12.35 8.02
CA ARG A 174 5.54 -12.21 9.47
C ARG A 174 6.33 -13.23 10.29
N THR A 175 7.19 -14.02 9.65
CA THR A 175 8.06 -14.99 10.32
C THR A 175 9.40 -14.34 10.70
N VAL A 176 9.70 -14.34 11.99
CA VAL A 176 10.89 -13.75 12.61
C VAL A 176 11.57 -14.86 13.42
N GLU A 177 12.85 -15.16 13.16
CA GLU A 177 13.61 -16.20 13.86
C GLU A 177 12.86 -17.55 13.95
N ASN A 178 12.29 -17.99 12.82
CA ASN A 178 11.47 -19.22 12.69
C ASN A 178 10.15 -19.22 13.50
N LYS A 179 9.71 -18.07 14.02
CA LYS A 179 8.43 -17.91 14.71
C LYS A 179 7.53 -17.00 13.89
N THR A 180 6.36 -17.46 13.56
CA THR A 180 5.36 -16.65 12.84
C THR A 180 4.49 -15.90 13.84
N ILE A 181 4.30 -14.60 13.59
CA ILE A 181 3.58 -13.71 14.52
C ILE A 181 2.21 -13.36 13.90
N ALA A 182 1.14 -13.73 14.58
CA ALA A 182 -0.24 -13.37 14.21
C ALA A 182 -0.54 -11.88 14.46
N PHE A 183 -1.69 -11.40 13.99
CA PHE A 183 -2.11 -10.00 14.19
C PHE A 183 -2.37 -9.65 15.67
N ASN A 184 -2.67 -10.60 16.52
CA ASN A 184 -2.80 -10.39 17.97
C ASN A 184 -1.44 -10.36 18.71
N GLY A 185 -0.33 -10.59 17.99
CA GLY A 185 1.01 -10.64 18.55
C GLY A 185 1.45 -12.01 19.07
N GLU A 186 0.59 -13.03 18.99
CA GLU A 186 0.91 -14.38 19.42
C GLU A 186 1.77 -15.12 18.38
N PHE A 187 2.58 -16.06 18.86
CA PHE A 187 3.29 -16.99 18.01
C PHE A 187 2.36 -18.11 17.56
N VAL A 188 2.31 -18.33 16.27
CA VAL A 188 1.42 -19.31 15.64
C VAL A 188 2.14 -20.09 14.56
N GLU A 189 1.56 -21.21 14.14
CA GLU A 189 2.02 -21.89 12.93
C GLU A 189 1.70 -21.04 11.69
N PRO A 190 2.55 -21.05 10.64
CA PRO A 190 2.35 -20.23 9.43
C PRO A 190 0.96 -20.41 8.78
N LYS A 191 0.38 -21.60 8.88
CA LYS A 191 -0.95 -21.91 8.35
C LYS A 191 -2.10 -21.23 9.11
N GLU A 192 -1.86 -20.77 10.34
CA GLU A 192 -2.84 -20.12 11.21
C GLU A 192 -2.91 -18.60 10.99
N VAL A 193 -1.94 -18.03 10.26
CA VAL A 193 -2.00 -16.62 9.90
C VAL A 193 -3.16 -16.39 8.93
N GLY A 194 -4.20 -15.71 9.40
CA GLY A 194 -5.33 -15.28 8.59
C GLY A 194 -4.99 -14.08 7.72
N LEU A 195 -5.77 -13.88 6.63
CA LEU A 195 -5.77 -12.60 5.94
C LEU A 195 -6.58 -11.57 6.75
N PRO A 196 -6.22 -10.28 6.68
CA PRO A 196 -7.00 -9.22 7.33
C PRO A 196 -8.42 -9.15 6.75
N PRO A 197 -9.38 -8.54 7.49
CA PRO A 197 -10.74 -8.38 6.97
C PRO A 197 -10.76 -7.46 5.74
N ILE A 198 -11.69 -7.74 4.81
CA ILE A 198 -11.97 -6.85 3.67
C ILE A 198 -12.69 -5.60 4.19
N LEU A 199 -12.24 -4.44 3.73
CA LEU A 199 -12.83 -3.15 4.12
C LEU A 199 -14.25 -3.00 3.53
N THR A 200 -15.16 -2.51 4.35
CA THR A 200 -16.57 -2.30 4.01
C THR A 200 -16.94 -0.81 3.88
#